data_2d7b26b584f4e90a023af24d6b9749d8
#
_entry.id   2d7b26b584f4e90a023af24d6b9749d8
#
_cell.length_a   1.000
_cell.length_b   1.000
_cell.length_c   1.000
_cell.angle_alpha   90.00
_cell.angle_beta   90.00
_cell.angle_gamma   90.00
#
_symmetry.space_group_name_H-M   'P 1'
#
loop_
_entity.id
_entity.type
_entity.pdbx_description
1 polymer ?
#
loop_
_entity_poly.entity_id
_entity_poly.type
_entity_poly.pdbx_seq_one_letter_code
_entity_poly.pdbx_strand_id
1 'polypeptide(L)'
;MFSRLYHLSPTAAKKRAEELLEQFSLTDAARRPIRTYSGGMRRRLDLAASLIVKPKILFLDEPTTGLDPRGRQEMWGVIEGLVKDGTTLLLTTQYLEEADQLADDIAVIDNGTVIARGTSDELKSQVGGERLEIVAETEDLKRVTEIVEKISGGKVLVEDGARRVSAPVSTGSKALIK
;
A
#
# COMPACT_ATOMS: atom_id res chain seq x y z
N MET A 1 27.62 8.28 11.22
CA MET A 1 27.72 7.55 12.49
C MET A 1 27.38 6.07 12.26
N PHE A 2 26.17 5.69 11.90
CA PHE A 2 25.74 4.30 11.69
C PHE A 2 26.63 3.50 10.71
N SER A 3 26.97 4.06 9.56
CA SER A 3 27.84 3.38 8.58
C SER A 3 29.20 2.93 9.15
N ARG A 4 29.72 3.65 10.14
CA ARG A 4 30.97 3.29 10.83
C ARG A 4 30.78 2.12 11.79
N LEU A 5 29.58 1.96 12.37
CA LEU A 5 29.24 0.81 13.21
C LEU A 5 29.17 -0.48 12.39
N TYR A 6 28.85 -0.37 11.11
CA TYR A 6 28.84 -1.48 10.17
C TYR A 6 30.18 -1.68 9.42
N HIS A 7 31.28 -1.13 9.96
CA HIS A 7 32.64 -1.29 9.45
C HIS A 7 32.87 -0.80 8.01
N LEU A 8 32.03 0.10 7.50
CA LEU A 8 32.27 0.72 6.19
C LEU A 8 33.46 1.69 6.27
N SER A 9 34.31 1.70 5.24
CA SER A 9 35.36 2.71 5.12
C SER A 9 34.77 4.13 5.10
N PRO A 10 35.49 5.18 5.52
CA PRO A 10 34.97 6.54 5.52
C PRO A 10 34.42 6.99 4.16
N THR A 11 35.11 6.62 3.07
CA THR A 11 34.68 6.94 1.70
C THR A 11 33.41 6.20 1.30
N ALA A 12 33.33 4.88 1.57
CA ALA A 12 32.14 4.08 1.30
C ALA A 12 30.96 4.55 2.15
N ALA A 13 31.19 4.87 3.43
CA ALA A 13 30.17 5.38 4.34
C ALA A 13 29.56 6.72 3.85
N LYS A 14 30.42 7.63 3.34
CA LYS A 14 29.97 8.91 2.79
C LYS A 14 29.13 8.70 1.54
N LYS A 15 29.64 7.92 0.58
CA LYS A 15 28.93 7.63 -0.68
C LYS A 15 27.58 6.97 -0.39
N ARG A 16 27.54 5.96 0.50
CA ARG A 16 26.29 5.29 0.86
C ARG A 16 25.27 6.22 1.54
N ALA A 17 25.74 7.13 2.39
CA ALA A 17 24.87 8.10 3.03
C ALA A 17 24.27 9.08 1.99
N GLU A 18 25.05 9.54 1.02
CA GLU A 18 24.59 10.43 -0.05
C GLU A 18 23.54 9.72 -0.94
N GLU A 19 23.79 8.47 -1.35
CA GLU A 19 22.84 7.65 -2.09
C GLU A 19 21.48 7.49 -1.36
N LEU A 20 21.53 7.16 -0.08
CA LEU A 20 20.33 6.99 0.73
C LEU A 20 19.58 8.30 0.96
N LEU A 21 20.29 9.39 1.23
CA LEU A 21 19.65 10.70 1.39
C LEU A 21 18.93 11.16 0.11
N GLU A 22 19.51 10.87 -1.06
CA GLU A 22 18.89 11.13 -2.34
C GLU A 22 17.66 10.24 -2.56
N GLN A 23 17.80 8.91 -2.36
CA GLN A 23 16.70 7.94 -2.51
C GLN A 23 15.49 8.27 -1.65
N PHE A 24 15.72 8.82 -0.45
CA PHE A 24 14.67 9.20 0.50
C PHE A 24 14.26 10.68 0.44
N SER A 25 14.72 11.44 -0.56
CA SER A 25 14.42 12.87 -0.73
C SER A 25 14.78 13.70 0.50
N LEU A 26 15.93 13.42 1.13
CA LEU A 26 16.43 14.10 2.31
C LEU A 26 17.70 14.92 2.06
N THR A 27 18.15 15.04 0.81
CA THR A 27 19.40 15.74 0.44
C THR A 27 19.44 17.18 0.92
N ASP A 28 18.35 17.94 0.73
CA ASP A 28 18.24 19.34 1.15
C ASP A 28 18.27 19.53 2.67
N ALA A 29 17.89 18.46 3.39
CA ALA A 29 17.86 18.46 4.85
C ALA A 29 19.10 17.81 5.49
N ALA A 30 20.01 17.27 4.69
CA ALA A 30 21.15 16.47 5.16
C ALA A 30 22.04 17.15 6.22
N ARG A 31 22.14 18.47 6.19
CA ARG A 31 22.95 19.27 7.15
C ARG A 31 22.14 19.86 8.30
N ARG A 32 20.83 19.67 8.30
CA ARG A 32 19.95 20.18 9.36
C ARG A 32 19.96 19.25 10.57
N PRO A 33 19.86 19.79 11.78
CA PRO A 33 19.68 18.94 12.97
C PRO A 33 18.38 18.12 12.88
N ILE A 34 18.42 16.83 13.24
CA ILE A 34 17.26 15.90 13.18
C ILE A 34 16.06 16.42 13.99
N ARG A 35 16.29 17.18 15.06
CA ARG A 35 15.23 17.82 15.86
C ARG A 35 14.33 18.75 15.04
N THR A 36 14.81 19.25 13.89
CA THR A 36 14.06 20.15 12.98
C THR A 36 13.35 19.39 11.87
N TYR A 37 13.46 18.06 11.83
CA TYR A 37 12.78 17.25 10.84
C TYR A 37 11.30 17.10 11.19
N SER A 38 10.44 17.07 10.17
CA SER A 38 9.04 16.64 10.33
C SER A 38 8.97 15.16 10.72
N GLY A 39 7.79 14.70 11.17
CA GLY A 39 7.57 13.28 11.47
C GLY A 39 7.90 12.39 10.26
N GLY A 40 7.40 12.76 9.08
CA GLY A 40 7.67 12.04 7.84
C GLY A 40 9.16 12.03 7.44
N MET A 41 9.87 13.13 7.64
CA MET A 41 11.31 13.17 7.40
C MET A 41 12.08 12.25 8.35
N ARG A 42 11.69 12.18 9.62
CA ARG A 42 12.30 11.26 10.59
C ARG A 42 12.05 9.81 10.18
N ARG A 43 10.81 9.47 9.80
CA ARG A 43 10.46 8.12 9.38
C ARG A 43 11.26 7.68 8.14
N ARG A 44 11.40 8.57 7.15
CA ARG A 44 12.27 8.33 5.98
C ARG A 44 13.73 8.14 6.36
N LEU A 45 14.25 8.93 7.29
CA LEU A 45 15.63 8.79 7.77
C LEU A 45 15.83 7.48 8.53
N ASP A 46 14.88 7.04 9.36
CA ASP A 46 14.95 5.78 10.11
C ASP A 46 15.01 4.59 9.14
N LEU A 47 14.17 4.58 8.11
CA LEU A 47 14.23 3.55 7.08
C LEU A 47 15.55 3.61 6.29
N ALA A 48 15.99 4.80 5.89
CA ALA A 48 17.30 4.97 5.22
C ALA A 48 18.45 4.43 6.07
N ALA A 49 18.41 4.63 7.39
CA ALA A 49 19.42 4.12 8.30
C ALA A 49 19.43 2.60 8.37
N SER A 50 18.28 1.93 8.31
CA SER A 50 18.19 0.46 8.30
C SER A 50 18.76 -0.16 7.02
N LEU A 51 18.87 0.61 5.94
CA LEU A 51 19.32 0.16 4.62
C LEU A 51 20.79 0.39 4.34
N ILE A 52 21.56 0.90 5.31
CA ILE A 52 22.99 1.17 5.14
C ILE A 52 23.74 -0.06 4.65
N VAL A 53 23.42 -1.24 5.14
CA VAL A 53 24.09 -2.51 4.84
C VAL A 53 23.40 -3.39 3.81
N LYS A 54 22.38 -2.88 3.11
CA LYS A 54 21.59 -3.65 2.12
C LYS A 54 21.17 -5.03 2.67
N PRO A 55 20.27 -5.10 3.64
CA PRO A 55 19.88 -6.36 4.27
C PRO A 55 19.16 -7.26 3.25
N LYS A 56 19.33 -8.60 3.38
CA LYS A 56 18.57 -9.57 2.60
C LYS A 56 17.11 -9.70 3.06
N ILE A 57 16.87 -9.44 4.34
CA ILE A 57 15.54 -9.48 4.96
C ILE A 57 15.35 -8.17 5.70
N LEU A 58 14.20 -7.54 5.49
CA LEU A 58 13.82 -6.28 6.11
C LEU A 58 12.49 -6.44 6.83
N PHE A 59 12.43 -6.02 8.09
CA PHE A 59 11.21 -6.00 8.89
C PHE A 59 10.77 -4.55 9.04
N LEU A 60 9.56 -4.24 8.58
CA LEU A 60 8.98 -2.91 8.68
C LEU A 60 7.68 -2.97 9.48
N ASP A 61 7.66 -2.23 10.57
CA ASP A 61 6.48 -2.11 11.41
C ASP A 61 5.80 -0.76 11.14
N GLU A 62 4.62 -0.81 10.51
CA GLU A 62 3.81 0.34 10.11
C GLU A 62 4.64 1.48 9.46
N PRO A 63 5.37 1.24 8.34
CA PRO A 63 6.38 2.16 7.84
C PRO A 63 5.82 3.51 7.38
N THR A 64 4.55 3.58 7.00
CA THR A 64 3.94 4.81 6.47
C THR A 64 3.00 5.51 7.44
N THR A 65 2.89 5.02 8.67
CA THR A 65 2.05 5.66 9.69
C THR A 65 2.50 7.10 9.95
N GLY A 66 1.54 8.03 9.92
CA GLY A 66 1.78 9.46 10.12
C GLY A 66 2.33 10.19 8.89
N LEU A 67 2.44 9.55 7.74
CA LEU A 67 2.74 10.21 6.48
C LEU A 67 1.46 10.70 5.79
N ASP A 68 1.58 11.80 5.06
CA ASP A 68 0.56 12.26 4.13
C ASP A 68 0.46 11.31 2.91
N PRO A 69 -0.62 11.37 2.11
CA PRO A 69 -0.82 10.46 0.98
C PRO A 69 0.35 10.43 0.00
N ARG A 70 0.93 11.60 -0.29
CA ARG A 70 2.09 11.70 -1.17
C ARG A 70 3.32 11.03 -0.58
N GLY A 71 3.59 11.28 0.71
CA GLY A 71 4.71 10.66 1.43
C GLY A 71 4.58 9.14 1.51
N ARG A 72 3.35 8.60 1.60
CA ARG A 72 3.09 7.16 1.53
C ARG A 72 3.49 6.60 0.17
N GLN A 73 3.02 7.21 -0.91
CA GLN A 73 3.37 6.76 -2.27
C GLN A 73 4.87 6.80 -2.55
N GLU A 74 5.55 7.87 -2.12
CA GLU A 74 7.01 7.98 -2.24
C GLU A 74 7.70 6.83 -1.46
N MET A 75 7.22 6.51 -0.25
CA MET A 75 7.75 5.43 0.56
C MET A 75 7.50 4.05 -0.07
N TRP A 76 6.31 3.80 -0.61
CA TRP A 76 6.00 2.55 -1.32
C TRP A 76 6.93 2.34 -2.51
N GLY A 77 7.17 3.37 -3.31
CA GLY A 77 8.12 3.28 -4.43
C GLY A 77 9.54 2.90 -3.99
N VAL A 78 10.00 3.40 -2.84
CA VAL A 78 11.29 3.00 -2.27
C VAL A 78 11.28 1.53 -1.84
N ILE A 79 10.23 1.08 -1.14
CA ILE A 79 10.07 -0.30 -0.66
C ILE A 79 10.00 -1.28 -1.84
N GLU A 80 9.20 -0.97 -2.87
CA GLU A 80 9.15 -1.78 -4.11
C GLU A 80 10.51 -1.91 -4.78
N GLY A 81 11.27 -0.81 -4.83
CA GLY A 81 12.64 -0.83 -5.36
C GLY A 81 13.54 -1.82 -4.61
N LEU A 82 13.44 -1.87 -3.27
CA LEU A 82 14.21 -2.81 -2.46
C LEU A 82 13.82 -4.27 -2.70
N VAL A 83 12.52 -4.54 -2.85
CA VAL A 83 12.02 -5.89 -3.16
C VAL A 83 12.51 -6.32 -4.56
N LYS A 84 12.42 -5.43 -5.56
CA LYS A 84 12.95 -5.67 -6.92
C LYS A 84 14.47 -5.94 -6.92
N ASP A 85 15.21 -5.31 -6.01
CA ASP A 85 16.65 -5.55 -5.82
C ASP A 85 16.95 -6.85 -5.03
N GLY A 86 15.94 -7.65 -4.67
CA GLY A 86 16.06 -8.95 -4.04
C GLY A 86 16.01 -8.97 -2.51
N THR A 87 15.58 -7.88 -1.88
CA THR A 87 15.31 -7.86 -0.43
C THR A 87 13.98 -8.55 -0.13
N THR A 88 13.97 -9.50 0.78
CA THR A 88 12.73 -10.09 1.31
C THR A 88 12.15 -9.15 2.37
N LEU A 89 10.86 -8.82 2.24
CA LEU A 89 10.18 -7.89 3.14
C LEU A 89 9.16 -8.62 4.01
N LEU A 90 9.19 -8.37 5.31
CA LEU A 90 8.07 -8.59 6.22
C LEU A 90 7.55 -7.23 6.69
N LEU A 91 6.29 -6.93 6.33
CA LEU A 91 5.63 -5.68 6.60
C LEU A 91 4.44 -5.89 7.52
N THR A 92 4.28 -5.07 8.56
CA THR A 92 3.01 -4.93 9.26
C THR A 92 2.36 -3.60 8.88
N THR A 93 1.05 -3.60 8.68
CA THR A 93 0.30 -2.38 8.38
C THR A 93 -1.16 -2.52 8.80
N GLN A 94 -1.80 -1.41 9.11
CA GLN A 94 -3.24 -1.28 9.28
C GLN A 94 -3.94 -0.69 8.03
N TYR A 95 -3.17 -0.35 7.00
CA TYR A 95 -3.69 0.21 5.75
C TYR A 95 -3.80 -0.88 4.69
N LEU A 96 -5.04 -1.21 4.30
CA LEU A 96 -5.29 -2.22 3.27
C LEU A 96 -4.66 -1.87 1.93
N GLU A 97 -4.64 -0.56 1.57
CA GLU A 97 -4.00 -0.07 0.34
C GLU A 97 -2.50 -0.37 0.31
N GLU A 98 -1.81 -0.27 1.47
CA GLU A 98 -0.38 -0.57 1.57
C GLU A 98 -0.12 -2.07 1.39
N ALA A 99 -0.94 -2.92 2.01
CA ALA A 99 -0.86 -4.36 1.83
C ALA A 99 -1.13 -4.77 0.37
N ASP A 100 -2.15 -4.17 -0.26
CA ASP A 100 -2.52 -4.39 -1.66
C ASP A 100 -1.38 -4.03 -2.64
N GLN A 101 -0.68 -2.92 -2.36
CA GLN A 101 0.39 -2.41 -3.21
C GLN A 101 1.71 -3.17 -3.06
N LEU A 102 2.05 -3.60 -1.85
CA LEU A 102 3.41 -4.05 -1.51
C LEU A 102 3.54 -5.55 -1.24
N ALA A 103 2.45 -6.26 -0.93
CA ALA A 103 2.54 -7.64 -0.46
C ALA A 103 2.15 -8.64 -1.54
N ASP A 104 2.98 -9.69 -1.70
CA ASP A 104 2.66 -10.85 -2.53
C ASP A 104 1.74 -11.84 -1.77
N ASP A 105 1.86 -11.90 -0.43
CA ASP A 105 1.07 -12.78 0.46
C ASP A 105 0.70 -11.98 1.72
N ILE A 106 -0.58 -11.99 2.08
CA ILE A 106 -1.15 -11.21 3.18
C ILE A 106 -1.72 -12.16 4.23
N ALA A 107 -1.40 -11.91 5.50
CA ALA A 107 -2.02 -12.55 6.63
C ALA A 107 -2.80 -11.51 7.44
N VAL A 108 -4.11 -11.68 7.56
CA VAL A 108 -4.97 -10.81 8.39
C VAL A 108 -5.01 -11.37 9.80
N ILE A 109 -4.64 -10.54 10.78
CA ILE A 109 -4.57 -10.92 12.19
C ILE A 109 -5.66 -10.19 12.96
N ASP A 110 -6.45 -10.93 13.72
CA ASP A 110 -7.41 -10.41 14.68
C ASP A 110 -7.30 -11.16 16.00
N ASN A 111 -7.28 -10.42 17.11
CA ASN A 111 -7.15 -10.97 18.47
C ASN A 111 -6.04 -12.03 18.63
N GLY A 112 -4.88 -11.81 17.98
CA GLY A 112 -3.72 -12.70 18.04
C GLY A 112 -3.83 -13.97 17.20
N THR A 113 -4.86 -14.07 16.34
CA THR A 113 -5.10 -15.23 15.47
C THR A 113 -5.13 -14.79 14.01
N VAL A 114 -4.54 -15.61 13.13
CA VAL A 114 -4.67 -15.40 11.68
C VAL A 114 -6.08 -15.82 11.25
N ILE A 115 -6.88 -14.87 10.79
CA ILE A 115 -8.27 -15.09 10.38
C ILE A 115 -8.44 -15.26 8.87
N ALA A 116 -7.48 -14.77 8.07
CA ALA A 116 -7.45 -14.97 6.62
C ALA A 116 -6.01 -14.88 6.12
N ARG A 117 -5.70 -15.59 5.03
CA ARG A 117 -4.40 -15.55 4.37
C ARG A 117 -4.55 -15.81 2.87
N GLY A 118 -3.76 -15.11 2.07
CA GLY A 118 -3.67 -15.26 0.61
C GLY A 118 -3.16 -14.01 -0.06
N THR A 119 -3.21 -13.99 -1.38
CA THR A 119 -2.96 -12.79 -2.18
C THR A 119 -4.07 -11.77 -1.98
N SER A 120 -3.82 -10.52 -2.35
CA SER A 120 -4.83 -9.45 -2.29
C SER A 120 -6.11 -9.83 -3.04
N ASP A 121 -5.98 -10.39 -4.24
CA ASP A 121 -7.13 -10.79 -5.07
C ASP A 121 -7.93 -11.94 -4.45
N GLU A 122 -7.25 -12.93 -3.86
CA GLU A 122 -7.91 -14.03 -3.16
C GLU A 122 -8.70 -13.53 -1.95
N LEU A 123 -8.11 -12.63 -1.15
CA LEU A 123 -8.78 -12.06 0.02
C LEU A 123 -9.97 -11.20 -0.36
N LYS A 124 -9.85 -10.36 -1.40
CA LYS A 124 -10.96 -9.56 -1.94
C LYS A 124 -12.10 -10.45 -2.42
N SER A 125 -11.78 -11.57 -3.07
CA SER A 125 -12.80 -12.51 -3.56
C SER A 125 -13.56 -13.21 -2.42
N GLN A 126 -12.90 -13.51 -1.30
CA GLN A 126 -13.52 -14.12 -0.11
C GLN A 126 -14.53 -13.18 0.58
N VAL A 127 -14.29 -11.86 0.56
CA VAL A 127 -15.15 -10.86 1.23
C VAL A 127 -16.37 -10.46 0.39
N GLY A 128 -16.53 -11.00 -0.81
CA GLY A 128 -17.71 -10.75 -1.66
C GLY A 128 -17.39 -10.29 -3.08
N GLY A 129 -16.14 -10.36 -3.48
CA GLY A 129 -15.71 -10.05 -4.84
C GLY A 129 -15.82 -8.56 -5.20
N GLU A 130 -15.57 -8.26 -6.46
CA GLU A 130 -15.78 -6.92 -7.00
C GLU A 130 -17.28 -6.59 -7.03
N ARG A 131 -17.63 -5.36 -6.70
CA ARG A 131 -18.99 -4.88 -6.79
C ARG A 131 -19.08 -3.80 -7.86
N LEU A 132 -20.08 -3.94 -8.72
CA LEU A 132 -20.46 -2.88 -9.63
C LEU A 132 -21.36 -1.90 -8.87
N GLU A 133 -21.00 -0.63 -8.82
CA GLU A 133 -21.82 0.45 -8.27
C GLU A 133 -22.12 1.45 -9.37
N ILE A 134 -23.41 1.72 -9.62
CA ILE A 134 -23.86 2.69 -10.59
C ILE A 134 -24.76 3.70 -9.90
N VAL A 135 -24.47 4.98 -10.09
CA VAL A 135 -25.34 6.08 -9.69
C VAL A 135 -26.12 6.52 -10.93
N ALA A 136 -27.46 6.50 -10.85
CA ALA A 136 -28.32 6.84 -11.96
C ALA A 136 -29.34 7.90 -11.54
N GLU A 137 -29.92 8.62 -12.52
CA GLU A 137 -31.06 9.48 -12.24
C GLU A 137 -32.28 8.66 -11.82
N THR A 138 -33.17 9.24 -11.02
CA THR A 138 -34.33 8.54 -10.43
C THR A 138 -35.20 7.86 -11.48
N GLU A 139 -35.31 8.48 -12.66
CA GLU A 139 -36.11 7.98 -13.80
C GLU A 139 -35.50 6.71 -14.42
N ASP A 140 -34.16 6.58 -14.37
CA ASP A 140 -33.40 5.47 -14.97
C ASP A 140 -33.12 4.32 -14.00
N LEU A 141 -33.37 4.49 -12.70
CA LEU A 141 -33.02 3.49 -11.67
C LEU A 141 -33.57 2.09 -11.98
N LYS A 142 -34.83 2.00 -12.42
CA LYS A 142 -35.45 0.71 -12.77
C LYS A 142 -34.72 0.03 -13.93
N ARG A 143 -34.44 0.80 -14.98
CA ARG A 143 -33.75 0.30 -16.17
C ARG A 143 -32.33 -0.13 -15.87
N VAL A 144 -31.60 0.65 -15.04
CA VAL A 144 -30.27 0.32 -14.59
C VAL A 144 -30.29 -0.93 -13.74
N THR A 145 -31.25 -1.07 -12.82
CA THR A 145 -31.40 -2.27 -11.99
C THR A 145 -31.57 -3.53 -12.84
N GLU A 146 -32.47 -3.52 -13.84
CA GLU A 146 -32.68 -4.66 -14.73
C GLU A 146 -31.44 -5.04 -15.55
N ILE A 147 -30.64 -4.05 -15.96
CA ILE A 147 -29.36 -4.28 -16.66
C ILE A 147 -28.35 -4.91 -15.73
N VAL A 148 -28.21 -4.36 -14.53
CA VAL A 148 -27.25 -4.85 -13.51
C VAL A 148 -27.62 -6.27 -13.07
N GLU A 149 -28.90 -6.60 -12.89
CA GLU A 149 -29.36 -7.96 -12.60
C GLU A 149 -28.94 -8.97 -13.69
N LYS A 150 -29.09 -8.59 -14.96
CA LYS A 150 -28.69 -9.45 -16.09
C LYS A 150 -27.18 -9.68 -16.15
N ILE A 151 -26.39 -8.68 -15.78
CA ILE A 151 -24.91 -8.74 -15.83
C ILE A 151 -24.36 -9.49 -14.64
N SER A 152 -24.86 -9.21 -13.44
CA SER A 152 -24.31 -9.76 -12.18
C SER A 152 -24.71 -11.21 -11.94
N GLY A 153 -25.87 -11.63 -12.45
CA GLY A 153 -26.46 -12.94 -12.13
C GLY A 153 -26.76 -13.14 -10.63
N GLY A 154 -26.64 -12.08 -9.82
CA GLY A 154 -26.75 -12.09 -8.37
C GLY A 154 -27.74 -11.06 -7.82
N LYS A 155 -27.82 -11.00 -6.48
CA LYS A 155 -28.74 -10.07 -5.80
C LYS A 155 -28.27 -8.63 -5.95
N VAL A 156 -29.11 -7.79 -6.53
CA VAL A 156 -28.90 -6.35 -6.66
C VAL A 156 -29.44 -5.62 -5.43
N LEU A 157 -28.65 -4.68 -4.90
CA LEU A 157 -29.07 -3.76 -3.85
C LEU A 157 -29.35 -2.40 -4.48
N VAL A 158 -30.54 -1.86 -4.21
CA VAL A 158 -30.97 -0.53 -4.68
C VAL A 158 -31.12 0.37 -3.46
N GLU A 159 -30.41 1.47 -3.46
CA GLU A 159 -30.51 2.54 -2.46
C GLU A 159 -31.19 3.75 -3.09
N ASP A 160 -32.50 3.81 -3.02
CA ASP A 160 -33.31 4.87 -3.66
C ASP A 160 -32.88 6.28 -3.24
N GLY A 161 -32.61 6.49 -1.94
CA GLY A 161 -32.15 7.77 -1.41
C GLY A 161 -30.78 8.23 -1.93
N ALA A 162 -29.90 7.30 -2.24
CA ALA A 162 -28.57 7.56 -2.81
C ALA A 162 -28.55 7.44 -4.34
N ARG A 163 -29.67 7.08 -4.95
CA ARG A 163 -29.79 6.80 -6.41
C ARG A 163 -28.72 5.82 -6.90
N ARG A 164 -28.40 4.83 -6.06
CA ARG A 164 -27.30 3.88 -6.26
C ARG A 164 -27.87 2.47 -6.45
N VAL A 165 -27.34 1.79 -7.46
CA VAL A 165 -27.56 0.37 -7.73
C VAL A 165 -26.25 -0.35 -7.58
N SER A 166 -26.17 -1.38 -6.74
CA SER A 166 -24.95 -2.14 -6.53
C SER A 166 -25.18 -3.65 -6.59
N ALA A 167 -24.26 -4.37 -7.23
CA ALA A 167 -24.31 -5.83 -7.34
C ALA A 167 -22.90 -6.44 -7.32
N PRO A 168 -22.73 -7.68 -6.79
CA PRO A 168 -21.49 -8.41 -6.92
C PRO A 168 -21.27 -8.79 -8.39
N VAL A 169 -20.02 -8.70 -8.88
CA VAL A 169 -19.64 -9.11 -10.23
C VAL A 169 -18.40 -10.01 -10.16
N SER A 170 -18.41 -11.07 -10.97
CA SER A 170 -17.32 -12.06 -10.99
C SER A 170 -16.19 -11.71 -11.96
N THR A 171 -16.33 -10.69 -12.79
CA THR A 171 -15.43 -10.38 -13.92
C THR A 171 -14.94 -8.93 -13.94
N GLY A 172 -15.12 -8.17 -12.87
CA GLY A 172 -14.65 -6.80 -12.74
C GLY A 172 -15.07 -5.87 -13.86
N SER A 173 -14.17 -5.00 -14.29
CA SER A 173 -14.42 -4.04 -15.38
C SER A 173 -14.80 -4.67 -16.72
N LYS A 174 -14.53 -5.97 -16.92
CA LYS A 174 -14.96 -6.72 -18.13
C LYS A 174 -16.47 -6.91 -18.20
N ALA A 175 -17.18 -6.81 -17.07
CA ALA A 175 -18.65 -6.85 -17.04
C ALA A 175 -19.29 -5.64 -17.73
N LEU A 176 -18.56 -4.52 -17.84
CA LEU A 176 -19.04 -3.28 -18.46
C LEU A 176 -18.84 -3.23 -19.99
N ILE A 177 -18.14 -4.23 -20.58
CA ILE A 177 -17.77 -4.22 -22.00
C ILE A 177 -18.69 -5.16 -22.84
N LYS A 178 -19.72 -5.72 -22.25
CA LYS A 178 -20.77 -6.48 -22.95
C LYS A 178 -22.03 -5.60 -23.11
#